data_284e45edd07b9b3d4c29494c80ea6227
#
_entry.id   284e45edd07b9b3d4c29494c80ea6227
#
_cell.length_a   1.000
_cell.length_b   1.000
_cell.length_c   1.000
_cell.angle_alpha   90.00
_cell.angle_beta   90.00
_cell.angle_gamma   90.00
#
_symmetry.space_group_name_H-M   'P 1'
#
loop_
_entity.id
_entity.type
_entity.pdbx_description
1 polymer ?
#
loop_
_entity_poly.entity_id
_entity_poly.type
_entity_poly.pdbx_seq_one_letter_code
_entity_poly.pdbx_strand_id
1 'polypeptide(L)'
;MDEEKKVSEILPPTEILAQMSEEFSEGAQAALKLRRALDGTNPTPKTIEECWENLKEEFGDVLNSIYALLGEPVNGFAMQEFYEECWEKAQEKYPRWKKRLAERKNVAVLGWPVCQNCGRPMVMCQPLEILAGVKYLHYCCPVCYNQSCSRKMLEPEEVQPHD
;
A
#
# COMPACT_ATOMS: atom_id res chain seq x y z
N MET A 1 31.39 -25.87 -6.11
CA MET A 1 30.41 -24.84 -5.78
C MET A 1 29.32 -25.58 -5.02
N ASP A 2 29.19 -25.32 -3.71
CA ASP A 2 28.09 -25.87 -2.95
C ASP A 2 26.80 -25.26 -3.53
N GLU A 3 25.87 -26.11 -3.94
CA GLU A 3 24.55 -25.68 -4.36
C GLU A 3 23.87 -24.99 -3.17
N GLU A 4 23.50 -23.75 -3.33
CA GLU A 4 22.79 -22.98 -2.30
C GLU A 4 21.42 -23.64 -2.07
N LYS A 5 21.20 -24.12 -0.84
CA LYS A 5 19.97 -24.81 -0.48
C LYS A 5 18.79 -23.83 -0.52
N LYS A 6 17.66 -24.28 -1.02
CA LYS A 6 16.41 -23.53 -0.97
C LYS A 6 15.91 -23.38 0.47
N VAL A 7 15.20 -22.30 0.75
CA VAL A 7 14.59 -22.06 2.08
C VAL A 7 13.62 -23.19 2.44
N SER A 8 12.86 -23.68 1.47
CA SER A 8 11.93 -24.82 1.62
C SER A 8 12.61 -26.16 1.95
N GLU A 9 13.93 -26.28 1.72
CA GLU A 9 14.74 -27.44 2.12
C GLU A 9 15.33 -27.29 3.54
N ILE A 10 15.33 -26.08 4.06
CA ILE A 10 15.89 -25.74 5.38
C ILE A 10 14.79 -25.62 6.43
N LEU A 11 13.69 -24.95 6.07
CA LEU A 11 12.56 -24.67 6.97
C LEU A 11 11.33 -25.48 6.59
N PRO A 12 10.65 -26.09 7.57
CA PRO A 12 9.37 -26.73 7.31
C PRO A 12 8.30 -25.69 6.97
N PRO A 13 7.24 -26.06 6.22
CA PRO A 13 6.17 -25.13 5.82
C PRO A 13 5.51 -24.38 6.98
N THR A 14 5.44 -25.00 8.16
CA THR A 14 4.90 -24.38 9.38
C THR A 14 5.72 -23.18 9.86
N GLU A 15 7.03 -23.27 9.76
CA GLU A 15 7.94 -22.16 10.11
C GLU A 15 7.89 -21.04 9.06
N ILE A 16 7.81 -21.40 7.78
CA ILE A 16 7.62 -20.43 6.70
C ILE A 16 6.30 -19.67 6.89
N LEU A 17 5.22 -20.35 7.28
CA LEU A 17 3.93 -19.72 7.57
C LEU A 17 3.98 -18.83 8.82
N ALA A 18 4.73 -19.21 9.85
CA ALA A 18 4.95 -18.38 11.02
C ALA A 18 5.69 -17.09 10.64
N GLN A 19 6.77 -17.19 9.89
CA GLN A 19 7.53 -16.06 9.38
C GLN A 19 6.66 -15.15 8.48
N MET A 20 5.91 -15.72 7.55
CA MET A 20 4.97 -14.97 6.72
C MET A 20 3.94 -14.20 7.56
N SER A 21 3.52 -14.73 8.71
CA SER A 21 2.61 -14.04 9.63
C SER A 21 3.28 -12.83 10.30
N GLU A 22 4.57 -12.90 10.60
CA GLU A 22 5.36 -11.78 11.11
C GLU A 22 5.46 -10.68 10.04
N GLU A 23 5.82 -11.02 8.80
CA GLU A 23 5.92 -10.06 7.68
C GLU A 23 4.58 -9.36 7.38
N PHE A 24 3.46 -10.07 7.46
CA PHE A 24 2.14 -9.43 7.37
C PHE A 24 1.88 -8.44 8.51
N SER A 25 2.37 -8.72 9.71
CA SER A 25 2.25 -7.82 10.84
C SER A 25 3.10 -6.55 10.66
N GLU A 26 4.31 -6.69 10.13
CA GLU A 26 5.20 -5.59 9.80
C GLU A 26 4.64 -4.74 8.65
N GLY A 27 4.12 -5.38 7.61
CA GLY A 27 3.39 -4.70 6.53
C GLY A 27 2.18 -3.90 7.03
N ALA A 28 1.43 -4.43 8.00
CA ALA A 28 0.34 -3.68 8.62
C ALA A 28 0.83 -2.45 9.40
N GLN A 29 1.96 -2.57 10.11
CA GLN A 29 2.58 -1.45 10.81
C GLN A 29 3.13 -0.39 9.83
N ALA A 30 3.76 -0.81 8.73
CA ALA A 30 4.24 0.08 7.68
C ALA A 30 3.09 0.86 7.04
N ALA A 31 1.97 0.19 6.74
CA ALA A 31 0.76 0.84 6.23
C ALA A 31 0.20 1.89 7.20
N LEU A 32 0.21 1.62 8.51
CA LEU A 32 -0.21 2.59 9.53
C LEU A 32 0.76 3.76 9.67
N LYS A 33 2.08 3.54 9.50
CA LYS A 33 3.08 4.61 9.47
C LYS A 33 2.86 5.52 8.26
N LEU A 34 2.68 4.93 7.07
CA LEU A 34 2.37 5.68 5.85
C LEU A 34 1.07 6.48 5.99
N ARG A 35 0.01 5.87 6.55
CA ARG A 35 -1.23 6.58 6.84
C ARG A 35 -0.99 7.83 7.69
N ARG A 36 -0.24 7.69 8.80
CA ARG A 36 0.06 8.83 9.69
C ARG A 36 0.88 9.92 9.00
N ALA A 37 1.82 9.53 8.14
CA ALA A 37 2.58 10.47 7.34
C ALA A 37 1.70 11.23 6.33
N LEU A 38 0.66 10.58 5.79
CA LEU A 38 -0.27 11.17 4.84
C LEU A 38 -1.31 12.09 5.49
N ASP A 39 -1.86 11.71 6.65
CA ASP A 39 -2.94 12.45 7.30
C ASP A 39 -2.47 13.45 8.36
N GLY A 40 -1.20 13.38 8.76
CA GLY A 40 -0.59 14.29 9.75
C GLY A 40 -1.15 14.18 11.18
N THR A 41 -2.05 13.22 11.44
CA THR A 41 -2.72 13.10 12.75
C THR A 41 -1.81 12.61 13.87
N ASN A 42 -0.71 11.95 13.52
CA ASN A 42 0.30 11.51 14.48
C ASN A 42 1.66 11.51 13.76
N PRO A 43 2.44 12.58 13.89
CA PRO A 43 3.66 12.76 13.13
C PRO A 43 4.62 11.59 13.33
N THR A 44 5.09 11.03 12.22
CA THR A 44 6.17 10.07 12.17
C THR A 44 7.46 10.81 11.80
N PRO A 45 8.64 10.43 12.32
CA PRO A 45 9.90 11.06 11.94
C PRO A 45 10.32 10.77 10.49
N LYS A 46 9.66 9.83 9.81
CA LYS A 46 9.93 9.45 8.43
C LYS A 46 9.10 10.28 7.46
N THR A 47 9.65 10.60 6.29
CA THR A 47 8.92 11.22 5.18
C THR A 47 7.89 10.24 4.59
N ILE A 48 6.99 10.76 3.74
CA ILE A 48 6.00 9.93 3.03
C ILE A 48 6.72 8.93 2.12
N GLU A 49 7.79 9.36 1.43
CA GLU A 49 8.60 8.52 0.57
C GLU A 49 9.25 7.37 1.34
N GLU A 50 9.88 7.69 2.47
CA GLU A 50 10.50 6.67 3.33
C GLU A 50 9.47 5.67 3.87
N CYS A 51 8.27 6.15 4.22
CA CYS A 51 7.18 5.27 4.64
C CYS A 51 6.65 4.40 3.48
N TRP A 52 6.65 4.93 2.25
CA TRP A 52 6.23 4.21 1.05
C TRP A 52 7.25 3.13 0.66
N GLU A 53 8.56 3.45 0.72
CA GLU A 53 9.62 2.46 0.50
C GLU A 53 9.56 1.36 1.57
N ASN A 54 9.43 1.72 2.85
CA ASN A 54 9.28 0.74 3.92
C ASN A 54 8.06 -0.20 3.69
N LEU A 55 6.92 0.34 3.22
CA LEU A 55 5.76 -0.50 2.90
C LEU A 55 6.06 -1.50 1.77
N LYS A 56 6.84 -1.10 0.76
CA LYS A 56 7.25 -2.00 -0.32
C LYS A 56 8.23 -3.08 0.15
N GLU A 57 9.15 -2.72 1.07
CA GLU A 57 10.08 -3.68 1.69
C GLU A 57 9.29 -4.79 2.39
N GLU A 58 8.39 -4.44 3.31
CA GLU A 58 7.58 -5.42 4.05
C GLU A 58 6.71 -6.30 3.11
N PHE A 59 6.16 -5.71 2.05
CA PHE A 59 5.46 -6.49 1.03
C PHE A 59 6.40 -7.42 0.26
N GLY A 60 7.65 -7.01 0.02
CA GLY A 60 8.69 -7.84 -0.57
C GLY A 60 8.97 -9.09 0.28
N ASP A 61 9.03 -8.93 1.59
CA ASP A 61 9.29 -10.02 2.52
C ASP A 61 8.12 -11.01 2.62
N VAL A 62 6.86 -10.50 2.56
CA VAL A 62 5.69 -11.36 2.37
C VAL A 62 5.79 -12.17 1.07
N LEU A 63 6.20 -11.54 -0.05
CA LEU A 63 6.36 -12.23 -1.32
C LEU A 63 7.46 -13.29 -1.29
N ASN A 64 8.58 -13.00 -0.60
CA ASN A 64 9.65 -13.97 -0.39
C ASN A 64 9.16 -15.19 0.41
N SER A 65 8.37 -14.97 1.46
CA SER A 65 7.79 -16.04 2.26
C SER A 65 6.81 -16.90 1.44
N ILE A 66 6.01 -16.29 0.56
CA ILE A 66 5.13 -17.01 -0.37
C ILE A 66 5.97 -17.82 -1.37
N TYR A 67 7.02 -17.23 -1.93
CA TYR A 67 7.91 -17.90 -2.87
C TYR A 67 8.57 -19.11 -2.24
N ALA A 68 9.05 -19.00 -1.00
CA ALA A 68 9.60 -20.12 -0.24
C ALA A 68 8.54 -21.21 0.03
N LEU A 69 7.32 -20.82 0.40
CA LEU A 69 6.21 -21.76 0.65
C LEU A 69 5.82 -22.55 -0.60
N LEU A 70 5.92 -21.93 -1.78
CA LEU A 70 5.68 -22.58 -3.08
C LEU A 70 6.86 -23.46 -3.55
N GLY A 71 7.92 -23.57 -2.76
CA GLY A 71 9.09 -24.40 -3.06
C GLY A 71 10.09 -23.77 -4.02
N GLU A 72 10.11 -22.43 -4.11
CA GLU A 72 11.06 -21.67 -4.93
C GLU A 72 11.11 -22.19 -6.39
N PRO A 73 9.99 -22.10 -7.12
CA PRO A 73 9.88 -22.67 -8.46
C PRO A 73 10.86 -22.01 -9.44
N VAL A 74 11.69 -22.81 -10.09
CA VAL A 74 12.79 -22.37 -10.98
C VAL A 74 12.29 -21.53 -12.16
N ASN A 75 11.04 -21.70 -12.56
CA ASN A 75 10.45 -21.07 -13.74
C ASN A 75 9.41 -19.98 -13.43
N GLY A 76 9.17 -19.66 -12.16
CA GLY A 76 8.21 -18.63 -11.75
C GLY A 76 6.73 -18.92 -12.00
N PHE A 77 6.37 -20.02 -12.70
CA PHE A 77 4.98 -20.32 -13.04
C PHE A 77 4.07 -20.46 -11.82
N ALA A 78 4.49 -21.16 -10.78
CA ALA A 78 3.67 -21.33 -9.58
C ALA A 78 3.40 -20.00 -8.86
N MET A 79 4.35 -19.07 -8.89
CA MET A 79 4.19 -17.75 -8.35
C MET A 79 3.21 -16.92 -9.18
N GLN A 80 3.31 -17.02 -10.51
CA GLN A 80 2.39 -16.35 -11.43
C GLN A 80 0.95 -16.88 -11.25
N GLU A 81 0.76 -18.19 -11.22
CA GLU A 81 -0.54 -18.83 -11.00
C GLU A 81 -1.15 -18.39 -9.66
N PHE A 82 -0.37 -18.41 -8.59
CA PHE A 82 -0.80 -17.90 -7.28
C PHE A 82 -1.25 -16.44 -7.34
N TYR A 83 -0.51 -15.59 -8.05
CA TYR A 83 -0.87 -14.18 -8.24
C TYR A 83 -2.18 -14.02 -9.00
N GLU A 84 -2.34 -14.76 -10.10
CA GLU A 84 -3.55 -14.69 -10.92
C GLU A 84 -4.79 -15.11 -10.11
N GLU A 85 -4.70 -16.21 -9.36
CA GLU A 85 -5.78 -16.64 -8.45
C GLU A 85 -6.08 -15.61 -7.35
N CYS A 86 -5.06 -15.01 -6.73
CA CYS A 86 -5.24 -13.97 -5.74
C CYS A 86 -5.92 -12.74 -6.34
N TRP A 87 -5.54 -12.38 -7.57
CA TRP A 87 -6.12 -11.26 -8.29
C TRP A 87 -7.60 -11.50 -8.64
N GLU A 88 -7.95 -12.69 -9.12
CA GLU A 88 -9.34 -13.08 -9.35
C GLU A 88 -10.19 -12.95 -8.08
N LYS A 89 -9.70 -13.51 -6.97
CA LYS A 89 -10.37 -13.38 -5.67
C LYS A 89 -10.50 -11.91 -5.20
N ALA A 90 -9.52 -11.09 -5.50
CA ALA A 90 -9.57 -9.66 -5.21
C ALA A 90 -10.66 -8.97 -6.05
N GLN A 91 -10.76 -9.29 -7.35
CA GLN A 91 -11.79 -8.75 -8.26
C GLN A 91 -13.20 -9.14 -7.80
N GLU A 92 -13.42 -10.38 -7.37
CA GLU A 92 -14.70 -10.83 -6.83
C GLU A 92 -15.13 -10.07 -5.56
N LYS A 93 -14.16 -9.74 -4.70
CA LYS A 93 -14.40 -9.02 -3.43
C LYS A 93 -14.58 -7.52 -3.60
N TYR A 94 -13.99 -6.94 -4.65
CA TYR A 94 -13.92 -5.50 -4.86
C TYR A 94 -15.30 -4.80 -4.94
N PRO A 95 -16.33 -5.36 -5.63
CA PRO A 95 -17.66 -4.75 -5.65
C PRO A 95 -18.31 -4.65 -4.27
N ARG A 96 -18.13 -5.67 -3.42
CA ARG A 96 -18.64 -5.66 -2.04
C ARG A 96 -17.92 -4.60 -1.18
N TRP A 97 -16.62 -4.44 -1.39
CA TRP A 97 -15.85 -3.41 -0.73
C TRP A 97 -16.30 -2.01 -1.17
N LYS A 98 -16.47 -1.77 -2.48
CA LYS A 98 -17.02 -0.52 -3.02
C LYS A 98 -18.39 -0.20 -2.41
N LYS A 99 -19.30 -1.18 -2.31
CA LYS A 99 -20.62 -1.01 -1.70
C LYS A 99 -20.51 -0.55 -0.24
N ARG A 100 -19.69 -1.23 0.56
CA ARG A 100 -19.45 -0.85 1.97
C ARG A 100 -18.90 0.57 2.12
N LEU A 101 -18.00 0.98 1.24
CA LEU A 101 -17.46 2.35 1.24
C LEU A 101 -18.53 3.38 0.87
N ALA A 102 -19.41 3.06 -0.10
CA ALA A 102 -20.51 3.93 -0.48
C ALA A 102 -21.58 4.07 0.63
N GLU A 103 -21.79 3.03 1.41
CA GLU A 103 -22.72 3.02 2.56
C GLU A 103 -22.17 3.79 3.78
N ARG A 104 -20.86 3.96 3.89
CA ARG A 104 -20.23 4.85 4.87
C ARG A 104 -20.51 6.30 4.47
N LYS A 105 -21.70 6.79 4.83
CA LYS A 105 -22.05 8.21 4.69
C LYS A 105 -21.05 9.02 5.53
N ASN A 106 -20.32 9.93 4.87
CA ASN A 106 -19.53 10.99 5.50
C ASN A 106 -18.35 10.54 6.39
N VAL A 107 -17.48 9.67 5.90
CA VAL A 107 -16.09 9.76 6.31
C VAL A 107 -15.44 10.86 5.47
N ALA A 108 -15.73 12.10 5.80
CA ALA A 108 -14.82 13.19 5.49
C ALA A 108 -13.54 12.91 6.26
N VAL A 109 -12.61 12.19 5.65
CA VAL A 109 -11.24 12.15 6.13
C VAL A 109 -10.75 13.58 5.98
N LEU A 110 -10.63 14.30 7.10
CA LEU A 110 -10.17 15.67 7.14
C LEU A 110 -8.90 15.78 6.29
N GLY A 111 -8.96 16.57 5.23
CA GLY A 111 -7.84 16.81 4.34
C GLY A 111 -7.68 15.86 3.14
N TRP A 112 -8.41 14.76 3.04
CA TRP A 112 -8.31 13.89 1.86
C TRP A 112 -9.08 14.48 0.68
N PRO A 113 -8.51 14.56 -0.52
CA PRO A 113 -9.20 15.14 -1.67
C PRO A 113 -10.41 14.28 -2.05
N VAL A 114 -11.52 14.95 -2.37
CA VAL A 114 -12.73 14.32 -2.86
C VAL A 114 -12.91 14.63 -4.33
N CYS A 115 -13.44 13.68 -5.09
CA CYS A 115 -13.76 13.86 -6.50
C CYS A 115 -14.89 14.87 -6.66
N GLN A 116 -14.66 15.94 -7.38
CA GLN A 116 -15.66 16.98 -7.63
C GLN A 116 -16.86 16.47 -8.46
N ASN A 117 -16.66 15.40 -9.24
CA ASN A 117 -17.70 14.83 -10.07
C ASN A 117 -18.64 13.89 -9.31
N CYS A 118 -18.16 13.10 -8.36
CA CYS A 118 -18.98 12.10 -7.65
C CYS A 118 -18.89 12.17 -6.11
N GLY A 119 -18.18 13.14 -5.55
CA GLY A 119 -18.06 13.36 -4.11
C GLY A 119 -17.29 12.27 -3.35
N ARG A 120 -16.67 11.31 -4.03
CA ARG A 120 -15.96 10.20 -3.38
C ARG A 120 -14.53 10.56 -3.05
N PRO A 121 -13.96 9.98 -1.98
CA PRO A 121 -12.55 10.09 -1.69
C PRO A 121 -11.71 9.64 -2.90
N MET A 122 -10.70 10.40 -3.23
CA MET A 122 -9.75 10.08 -4.30
C MET A 122 -8.64 9.19 -3.73
N VAL A 123 -8.04 8.37 -4.57
CA VAL A 123 -6.86 7.56 -4.21
C VAL A 123 -5.61 8.16 -4.83
N MET A 124 -4.48 8.01 -4.15
CA MET A 124 -3.20 8.40 -4.70
C MET A 124 -2.87 7.50 -5.88
N CYS A 125 -2.69 8.08 -7.06
CA CYS A 125 -2.48 7.32 -8.31
C CYS A 125 -1.07 7.41 -8.85
N GLN A 126 -0.26 8.32 -8.34
CA GLN A 126 1.16 8.43 -8.69
C GLN A 126 1.97 8.79 -7.44
N PRO A 127 3.22 8.34 -7.38
CA PRO A 127 4.14 8.76 -6.33
C PRO A 127 4.39 10.27 -6.42
N LEU A 128 4.93 10.80 -5.36
CA LEU A 128 5.29 12.19 -5.20
C LEU A 128 6.05 12.74 -6.42
N GLU A 129 5.54 13.82 -6.98
CA GLU A 129 6.22 14.60 -8.01
C GLU A 129 6.78 15.89 -7.41
N ILE A 130 8.01 16.24 -7.75
CA ILE A 130 8.64 17.49 -7.34
C ILE A 130 8.75 18.40 -8.56
N LEU A 131 7.93 19.46 -8.60
CA LEU A 131 7.97 20.47 -9.63
C LEU A 131 8.42 21.81 -9.04
N ALA A 132 9.52 22.34 -9.56
CA ALA A 132 10.10 23.62 -9.10
C ALA A 132 10.32 23.70 -7.57
N GLY A 133 10.75 22.60 -6.94
CA GLY A 133 10.95 22.50 -5.50
C GLY A 133 9.67 22.30 -4.68
N VAL A 134 8.52 22.26 -5.31
CA VAL A 134 7.24 22.03 -4.64
C VAL A 134 6.84 20.56 -4.79
N LYS A 135 6.45 19.94 -3.68
CA LYS A 135 5.99 18.55 -3.63
C LYS A 135 4.50 18.46 -3.97
N TYR A 136 4.16 17.57 -4.90
CA TYR A 136 2.79 17.31 -5.30
C TYR A 136 2.44 15.84 -5.13
N LEU A 137 1.27 15.58 -4.55
CA LEU A 137 0.64 14.26 -4.54
C LEU A 137 -0.48 14.25 -5.59
N HIS A 138 -0.47 13.25 -6.44
CA HIS A 138 -1.47 13.07 -7.48
C HIS A 138 -2.53 12.07 -7.02
N TYR A 139 -3.78 12.48 -7.13
CA TYR A 139 -4.93 11.67 -6.74
C TYR A 139 -5.84 11.44 -7.94
N CYS A 140 -6.37 10.24 -8.05
CA CYS A 140 -7.40 9.92 -9.04
C CYS A 140 -8.67 9.39 -8.36
N CYS A 141 -9.80 9.61 -8.99
CA CYS A 141 -11.04 9.02 -8.54
C CYS A 141 -11.12 7.55 -8.97
N PRO A 142 -11.28 6.60 -8.04
CA PRO A 142 -11.34 5.18 -8.38
C PRO A 142 -12.60 4.78 -9.15
N VAL A 143 -13.53 5.73 -9.33
CA VAL A 143 -14.81 5.50 -10.02
C VAL A 143 -14.88 6.23 -11.35
N CYS A 144 -14.43 7.49 -11.38
CA CYS A 144 -14.52 8.32 -12.59
C CYS A 144 -13.31 8.17 -13.51
N TYR A 145 -12.22 7.63 -13.03
CA TYR A 145 -10.93 7.36 -13.70
C TYR A 145 -10.26 8.55 -14.41
N ASN A 146 -11.01 9.54 -14.85
CA ASN A 146 -10.57 10.62 -15.73
C ASN A 146 -10.19 11.92 -15.01
N GLN A 147 -10.24 11.97 -13.67
CA GLN A 147 -9.86 13.17 -12.94
C GLN A 147 -8.68 12.87 -12.02
N SER A 148 -7.52 13.38 -12.41
CA SER A 148 -6.40 13.56 -11.49
C SER A 148 -6.50 14.96 -10.88
N CYS A 149 -6.37 15.06 -9.57
CA CYS A 149 -6.09 16.34 -8.95
C CYS A 149 -4.72 16.26 -8.29
N SER A 150 -3.92 17.28 -8.50
CA SER A 150 -2.64 17.44 -7.84
C SER A 150 -2.84 18.33 -6.62
N ARG A 151 -2.35 17.91 -5.48
CA ARG A 151 -2.37 18.71 -4.26
C ARG A 151 -0.95 19.08 -3.86
N LYS A 152 -0.71 20.38 -3.67
CA LYS A 152 0.54 20.87 -3.08
C LYS A 152 0.65 20.32 -1.66
N MET A 153 1.77 19.72 -1.32
CA MET A 153 2.09 19.41 0.07
C MET A 153 2.58 20.68 0.75
N LEU A 154 1.92 21.07 1.83
CA LEU A 154 2.40 22.13 2.69
C LEU A 154 3.60 21.61 3.49
N GLU A 155 4.66 22.38 3.54
CA GLU A 155 5.75 22.11 4.48
C GLU A 155 5.23 22.26 5.92
N PRO A 156 5.75 21.51 6.90
CA PRO A 156 5.27 21.53 8.28
C PRO A 156 5.24 22.93 8.94
N GLU A 157 6.07 23.86 8.46
CA GLU A 157 6.15 25.23 8.96
C GLU A 157 4.99 26.13 8.51
N GLU A 158 4.20 25.72 7.51
CA GLU A 158 3.05 26.49 7.00
C GLU A 158 1.73 26.14 7.73
N VAL A 159 1.76 25.18 8.63
CA VAL A 159 0.61 24.84 9.48
C VAL A 159 0.63 25.74 10.71
N GLN A 160 0.10 26.96 10.60
CA GLN A 160 -0.15 27.80 11.78
C GLN A 160 -1.22 27.13 12.65
N PRO A 161 -1.00 26.99 13.97
CA PRO A 161 -2.06 26.56 14.87
C PRO A 161 -3.19 27.60 14.82
N HIS A 162 -4.38 27.14 14.54
CA HIS A 162 -5.57 27.96 14.75
C HIS A 162 -5.79 28.06 16.26
N ASP A 163 -5.67 29.27 16.80
CA ASP A 163 -6.10 29.65 18.15
C ASP A 163 -7.59 29.36 18.38
#